data_7a5bb8a6b68f896b322b9e8f22c29557
#
_entry.id   7a5bb8a6b68f896b322b9e8f22c29557
#
_cell.length_a   1.000
_cell.length_b   1.000
_cell.length_c   1.000
_cell.angle_alpha   90.00
_cell.angle_beta   90.00
_cell.angle_gamma   90.00
#
_symmetry.space_group_name_H-M   'P 1'
#
loop_
_entity.id
_entity.type
_entity.pdbx_description
1 polymer ?
#
loop_
_entity_poly.entity_id
_entity_poly.type
_entity_poly.pdbx_seq_one_letter_code
_entity_poly.pdbx_strand_id
1 'polypeptide(L)'
;MSKRIGIIAALVSALVLLSACGVRQTKQSIYKDIEGKWRIAAMGENKIAPEKDQLQLTFDLRSGRVGGYGVCNSFGGSFVLRPNGKIKIKDIMTTMVGCDGNILETALNRALENTERIEVKDGKAYLYGANDPAALLTLERP
;
A
#
# COMPACT_ATOMS: atom_id res chain seq x y z
N MET A 1 17.00 57.04 23.61
CA MET A 1 16.88 55.61 23.93
C MET A 1 15.70 54.90 23.25
N SER A 2 14.98 55.53 22.36
CA SER A 2 13.72 55.02 21.78
C SER A 2 13.82 54.35 20.41
N LYS A 3 14.98 54.37 19.75
CA LYS A 3 15.15 53.83 18.38
C LYS A 3 15.67 52.37 18.28
N ARG A 4 16.08 51.77 19.39
CA ARG A 4 16.66 50.40 19.40
C ARG A 4 15.66 49.26 19.65
N ILE A 5 14.47 49.61 20.14
CA ILE A 5 13.43 48.59 20.47
C ILE A 5 12.63 48.18 19.21
N GLY A 6 12.51 49.06 18.22
CA GLY A 6 11.74 48.81 16.99
C GLY A 6 12.39 47.78 16.04
N ILE A 7 13.70 47.64 16.06
CA ILE A 7 14.45 46.77 15.12
C ILE A 7 14.41 45.33 15.59
N ILE A 8 14.38 45.09 16.89
CA ILE A 8 14.33 43.71 17.48
C ILE A 8 12.97 43.11 17.25
N ALA A 9 11.88 43.89 17.34
CA ALA A 9 10.50 43.37 17.11
C ALA A 9 10.27 42.99 15.63
N ALA A 10 10.91 43.65 14.67
CA ALA A 10 10.78 43.33 13.24
C ALA A 10 11.52 42.04 12.85
N LEU A 11 12.64 41.72 13.52
CA LEU A 11 13.43 40.51 13.26
C LEU A 11 12.79 39.25 13.82
N VAL A 12 12.05 39.31 14.92
CA VAL A 12 11.33 38.15 15.49
C VAL A 12 10.09 37.80 14.65
N SER A 13 9.46 38.77 14.02
CA SER A 13 8.28 38.54 13.17
C SER A 13 8.62 37.86 11.84
N ALA A 14 9.83 38.00 11.32
CA ALA A 14 10.26 37.34 10.08
C ALA A 14 10.64 35.88 10.24
N LEU A 15 10.95 35.41 11.46
CA LEU A 15 11.38 34.05 11.72
C LEU A 15 10.23 33.05 11.88
N VAL A 16 9.00 33.52 12.09
CA VAL A 16 7.81 32.67 12.30
C VAL A 16 7.15 32.22 11.00
N LEU A 17 7.48 32.83 9.86
CA LEU A 17 6.85 32.53 8.57
C LEU A 17 7.51 31.39 7.77
N LEU A 18 8.60 30.80 8.25
CA LEU A 18 9.34 29.73 7.55
C LEU A 18 8.97 28.32 7.96
N SER A 19 8.06 28.15 8.91
CA SER A 19 7.68 26.80 9.42
C SER A 19 6.45 26.18 8.79
N ALA A 20 5.89 26.77 7.73
CA ALA A 20 4.67 26.28 7.06
C ALA A 20 4.93 25.57 5.72
N CYS A 21 6.11 24.95 5.53
CA CYS A 21 6.29 23.93 4.50
C CYS A 21 5.80 22.57 5.02
N GLY A 22 4.52 22.47 5.34
CA GLY A 22 3.84 21.20 5.44
C GLY A 22 3.90 20.55 4.07
N VAL A 23 4.64 19.45 3.97
CA VAL A 23 4.66 18.59 2.79
C VAL A 23 3.22 18.19 2.48
N ARG A 24 2.59 18.90 1.54
CA ARG A 24 1.35 18.46 0.91
C ARG A 24 1.71 17.22 0.10
N GLN A 25 1.54 16.05 0.68
CA GLN A 25 1.51 14.82 -0.11
C GLN A 25 0.37 14.96 -1.11
N THR A 26 0.74 15.19 -2.36
CA THR A 26 -0.19 15.35 -3.46
C THR A 26 -0.96 14.06 -3.64
N LYS A 27 -2.27 14.14 -3.60
CA LYS A 27 -3.26 13.04 -3.76
C LYS A 27 -3.12 12.22 -5.06
N GLN A 28 -2.15 12.51 -5.89
CA GLN A 28 -1.90 11.87 -7.19
C GLN A 28 -0.87 10.74 -7.11
N SER A 29 -0.25 10.54 -5.96
CA SER A 29 0.88 9.63 -5.79
C SER A 29 0.45 8.16 -5.73
N ILE A 30 -0.65 7.83 -5.04
CA ILE A 30 -1.02 6.43 -4.77
C ILE A 30 -1.15 5.56 -6.04
N TYR A 31 -1.65 6.12 -7.13
CA TYR A 31 -1.79 5.39 -8.39
C TYR A 31 -0.46 5.00 -9.01
N LYS A 32 0.51 5.92 -9.04
CA LYS A 32 1.84 5.65 -9.56
C LYS A 32 2.62 4.72 -8.64
N ASP A 33 2.41 4.88 -7.35
CA ASP A 33 3.16 4.16 -6.33
C ASP A 33 2.77 2.67 -6.31
N ILE A 34 1.50 2.34 -6.60
CA ILE A 34 1.00 0.96 -6.54
C ILE A 34 1.16 0.19 -7.86
N GLU A 35 1.25 0.89 -9.01
CA GLU A 35 1.32 0.25 -10.33
C GLU A 35 2.45 -0.77 -10.43
N GLY A 36 2.16 -1.93 -11.05
CA GLY A 36 3.15 -2.94 -11.40
C GLY A 36 3.25 -4.08 -10.40
N LYS A 37 4.41 -4.73 -10.41
CA LYS A 37 4.67 -5.97 -9.64
C LYS A 37 5.13 -5.69 -8.22
N TRP A 38 4.66 -6.57 -7.34
CA TRP A 38 5.00 -6.60 -5.92
C TRP A 38 5.25 -8.03 -5.47
N ARG A 39 6.21 -8.21 -4.58
CA ARG A 39 6.40 -9.45 -3.83
C ARG A 39 5.58 -9.36 -2.53
N ILE A 40 4.92 -10.44 -2.15
CA ILE A 40 4.23 -10.52 -0.87
C ILE A 40 5.27 -10.83 0.20
N ALA A 41 5.58 -9.86 1.04
CA ALA A 41 6.59 -9.95 2.08
C ALA A 41 6.06 -10.46 3.42
N ALA A 42 4.77 -10.22 3.69
CA ALA A 42 4.10 -10.76 4.87
C ALA A 42 2.60 -10.89 4.64
N MET A 43 1.98 -11.85 5.35
CA MET A 43 0.54 -12.03 5.49
C MET A 43 0.20 -11.94 6.98
N GLY A 44 -0.45 -10.84 7.38
CA GLY A 44 -0.58 -10.48 8.78
C GLY A 44 0.80 -10.36 9.43
N GLU A 45 0.99 -11.02 10.57
CA GLU A 45 2.26 -11.04 11.29
C GLU A 45 3.29 -12.05 10.71
N ASN A 46 2.85 -12.94 9.80
CA ASN A 46 3.70 -13.97 9.24
C ASN A 46 4.55 -13.43 8.10
N LYS A 47 5.85 -13.31 8.32
CA LYS A 47 6.83 -12.93 7.30
C LYS A 47 7.01 -14.06 6.29
N ILE A 48 7.09 -13.70 5.03
CA ILE A 48 7.34 -14.61 3.91
C ILE A 48 8.81 -14.51 3.53
N ALA A 49 9.48 -15.65 3.51
CA ALA A 49 10.89 -15.71 3.17
C ALA A 49 11.15 -15.26 1.71
N PRO A 50 12.24 -14.55 1.44
CA PRO A 50 12.56 -14.03 0.10
C PRO A 50 12.70 -15.12 -0.96
N GLU A 51 13.10 -16.33 -0.57
CA GLU A 51 13.27 -17.46 -1.48
C GLU A 51 11.96 -17.95 -2.10
N LYS A 52 10.82 -17.53 -1.52
CA LYS A 52 9.49 -17.79 -2.09
C LYS A 52 9.07 -16.69 -3.05
N ASP A 53 9.87 -16.42 -4.07
CA ASP A 53 9.61 -15.41 -5.11
C ASP A 53 8.31 -15.64 -5.90
N GLN A 54 7.66 -16.78 -5.68
CA GLN A 54 6.41 -17.12 -6.34
C GLN A 54 5.22 -16.31 -5.83
N LEU A 55 5.27 -15.81 -4.58
CA LEU A 55 4.18 -15.02 -3.99
C LEU A 55 4.23 -13.58 -4.52
N GLN A 56 3.58 -13.35 -5.63
CA GLN A 56 3.59 -12.08 -6.36
C GLN A 56 2.19 -11.56 -6.60
N LEU A 57 2.09 -10.23 -6.57
CA LEU A 57 0.88 -9.48 -6.85
C LEU A 57 1.21 -8.37 -7.85
N THR A 58 0.38 -8.20 -8.85
CA THR A 58 0.54 -7.14 -9.86
C THR A 58 -0.75 -6.33 -9.91
N PHE A 59 -0.61 -5.01 -9.84
CA PHE A 59 -1.72 -4.09 -10.12
C PHE A 59 -1.52 -3.47 -11.50
N ASP A 60 -2.53 -3.57 -12.35
CA ASP A 60 -2.61 -2.88 -13.63
C ASP A 60 -3.72 -1.82 -13.54
N LEU A 61 -3.33 -0.59 -13.35
CA LEU A 61 -4.26 0.55 -13.21
C LEU A 61 -4.99 0.86 -14.52
N ARG A 62 -4.38 0.52 -15.66
CA ARG A 62 -4.98 0.80 -16.97
C ARG A 62 -6.21 -0.06 -17.19
N SER A 63 -6.12 -1.34 -16.84
CA SER A 63 -7.21 -2.29 -17.00
C SER A 63 -8.08 -2.46 -15.75
N GLY A 64 -7.64 -1.93 -14.58
CA GLY A 64 -8.30 -2.16 -13.30
C GLY A 64 -8.20 -3.61 -12.84
N ARG A 65 -7.15 -4.32 -13.24
CA ARG A 65 -6.95 -5.73 -12.91
C ARG A 65 -5.84 -5.93 -11.92
N VAL A 66 -6.07 -6.87 -11.02
CA VAL A 66 -5.08 -7.39 -10.08
C VAL A 66 -4.90 -8.87 -10.36
N GLY A 67 -3.69 -9.36 -10.24
CA GLY A 67 -3.40 -10.78 -10.41
C GLY A 67 -2.00 -11.13 -9.95
N GLY A 68 -1.71 -12.42 -9.88
CA GLY A 68 -0.42 -12.87 -9.42
C GLY A 68 -0.33 -14.37 -9.24
N TYR A 69 0.65 -14.75 -8.46
CA TYR A 69 0.89 -16.13 -8.08
C TYR A 69 0.82 -16.25 -6.55
N GLY A 70 0.01 -17.20 -6.09
CA GLY A 70 0.02 -17.68 -4.72
C GLY A 70 1.13 -18.70 -4.50
N VAL A 71 0.92 -19.64 -3.60
CA VAL A 71 1.90 -20.71 -3.37
C VAL A 71 1.89 -21.73 -4.50
N CYS A 72 0.71 -22.05 -5.02
CA CYS A 72 0.50 -23.07 -6.05
C CYS A 72 -0.33 -22.58 -7.22
N ASN A 73 -1.20 -21.62 -6.98
CA ASN A 73 -2.18 -21.18 -7.96
C ASN A 73 -1.88 -19.77 -8.45
N SER A 74 -2.20 -19.54 -9.72
CA SER A 74 -2.36 -18.18 -10.23
C SER A 74 -3.72 -17.66 -9.81
N PHE A 75 -3.80 -16.39 -9.53
CA PHE A 75 -5.07 -15.71 -9.27
C PHE A 75 -5.19 -14.45 -10.11
N GLY A 76 -6.41 -14.01 -10.32
CA GLY A 76 -6.73 -12.77 -11.00
C GLY A 76 -8.07 -12.24 -10.54
N GLY A 77 -8.24 -10.94 -10.63
CA GLY A 77 -9.48 -10.25 -10.27
C GLY A 77 -9.51 -8.84 -10.83
N SER A 78 -10.47 -8.08 -10.40
CA SER A 78 -10.60 -6.65 -10.69
C SER A 78 -10.44 -5.82 -9.42
N PHE A 79 -10.06 -4.55 -9.56
CA PHE A 79 -10.07 -3.64 -8.42
C PHE A 79 -10.51 -2.23 -8.81
N VAL A 80 -11.02 -1.52 -7.81
CA VAL A 80 -11.31 -0.09 -7.89
C VAL A 80 -10.51 0.59 -6.79
N LEU A 81 -9.64 1.51 -7.16
CA LEU A 81 -8.84 2.33 -6.24
C LEU A 81 -9.33 3.77 -6.25
N ARG A 82 -9.42 4.39 -5.10
CA ARG A 82 -9.75 5.82 -4.94
C ARG A 82 -8.53 6.61 -4.50
N PRO A 83 -8.47 7.94 -4.78
CA PRO A 83 -7.32 8.77 -4.43
C PRO A 83 -6.99 8.81 -2.94
N ASN A 84 -7.94 8.49 -2.07
CA ASN A 84 -7.77 8.43 -0.62
C ASN A 84 -7.25 7.08 -0.11
N GLY A 85 -6.83 6.17 -1.02
CA GLY A 85 -6.34 4.84 -0.67
C GLY A 85 -7.43 3.80 -0.41
N LYS A 86 -8.72 4.16 -0.51
CA LYS A 86 -9.79 3.14 -0.47
C LYS A 86 -9.70 2.28 -1.72
N ILE A 87 -9.66 0.97 -1.51
CA ILE A 87 -9.58 -0.02 -2.58
C ILE A 87 -10.63 -1.10 -2.35
N LYS A 88 -11.19 -1.62 -3.43
CA LYS A 88 -12.04 -2.81 -3.41
C LYS A 88 -11.56 -3.77 -4.46
N ILE A 89 -11.18 -4.97 -4.03
CA ILE A 89 -10.78 -6.08 -4.90
C ILE A 89 -12.00 -7.00 -5.04
N LYS A 90 -12.28 -7.44 -6.27
CA LYS A 90 -13.48 -8.21 -6.60
C LYS A 90 -13.16 -9.28 -7.64
N ASP A 91 -14.09 -10.21 -7.79
CA ASP A 91 -14.09 -11.22 -8.86
C ASP A 91 -12.79 -12.03 -8.87
N ILE A 92 -12.29 -12.38 -7.66
CA ILE A 92 -11.07 -13.16 -7.53
C ILE A 92 -11.36 -14.59 -8.00
N MET A 93 -10.62 -15.00 -9.02
CA MET A 93 -10.60 -16.35 -9.53
C MET A 93 -9.19 -16.92 -9.38
N THR A 94 -9.10 -18.17 -8.99
CA THR A 94 -7.84 -18.90 -8.84
C THR A 94 -7.85 -20.17 -9.69
N THR A 95 -6.69 -20.54 -10.21
CA THR A 95 -6.52 -21.88 -10.78
C THR A 95 -6.62 -22.92 -9.66
N MET A 96 -7.05 -24.13 -9.99
CA MET A 96 -7.14 -25.24 -9.03
C MET A 96 -6.08 -26.29 -9.37
N VAL A 97 -4.81 -25.92 -9.19
CA VAL A 97 -3.71 -26.88 -9.25
C VAL A 97 -3.62 -27.52 -7.87
N GLY A 98 -3.75 -28.82 -7.77
CA GLY A 98 -3.76 -29.54 -6.48
C GLY A 98 -2.52 -29.24 -5.65
N CYS A 99 -2.74 -28.53 -4.58
CA CYS A 99 -1.74 -28.18 -3.56
C CYS A 99 -2.35 -28.59 -2.24
N ASP A 100 -1.99 -29.74 -1.78
CA ASP A 100 -2.56 -30.30 -0.56
C ASP A 100 -2.41 -29.34 0.62
N GLY A 101 -3.56 -28.89 1.14
CA GLY A 101 -3.68 -28.22 2.43
C GLY A 101 -2.96 -26.88 2.55
N ASN A 102 -2.86 -26.09 1.47
CA ASN A 102 -2.11 -24.85 1.53
C ASN A 102 -2.86 -23.74 2.26
N ILE A 103 -2.61 -23.64 3.56
CA ILE A 103 -3.16 -22.61 4.45
C ILE A 103 -2.80 -21.20 3.94
N LEU A 104 -1.62 -21.00 3.36
CA LEU A 104 -1.16 -19.72 2.84
C LEU A 104 -1.97 -19.27 1.61
N GLU A 105 -2.36 -20.20 0.74
CA GLU A 105 -3.20 -19.92 -0.42
C GLU A 105 -4.57 -19.38 0.01
N THR A 106 -5.19 -20.07 0.97
CA THR A 106 -6.48 -19.65 1.54
C THR A 106 -6.37 -18.31 2.26
N ALA A 107 -5.28 -18.09 3.01
CA ALA A 107 -5.02 -16.85 3.71
C ALA A 107 -4.84 -15.67 2.74
N LEU A 108 -4.12 -15.89 1.62
CA LEU A 108 -3.93 -14.89 0.58
C LEU A 108 -5.27 -14.47 -0.04
N ASN A 109 -6.08 -15.42 -0.45
CA ASN A 109 -7.39 -15.14 -1.05
C ASN A 109 -8.28 -14.34 -0.10
N ARG A 110 -8.36 -14.75 1.17
CA ARG A 110 -9.10 -14.01 2.21
C ARG A 110 -8.56 -12.60 2.43
N ALA A 111 -7.25 -12.44 2.44
CA ALA A 111 -6.64 -11.12 2.62
C ALA A 111 -6.99 -10.19 1.46
N LEU A 112 -6.96 -10.67 0.22
CA LEU A 112 -7.34 -9.89 -0.96
C LEU A 112 -8.81 -9.49 -0.92
N GLU A 113 -9.71 -10.44 -0.63
CA GLU A 113 -11.17 -10.21 -0.56
C GLU A 113 -11.55 -9.19 0.53
N ASN A 114 -10.85 -9.24 1.67
CA ASN A 114 -11.10 -8.36 2.81
C ASN A 114 -10.35 -7.02 2.75
N THR A 115 -9.55 -6.81 1.71
CA THR A 115 -8.82 -5.55 1.55
C THR A 115 -9.76 -4.41 1.20
N GLU A 116 -9.73 -3.34 2.02
CA GLU A 116 -10.53 -2.13 1.82
C GLU A 116 -9.71 -0.84 1.76
N ARG A 117 -8.46 -0.89 2.19
CA ARG A 117 -7.55 0.25 2.20
C ARG A 117 -6.14 -0.16 1.83
N ILE A 118 -5.45 0.69 1.09
CA ILE A 118 -4.05 0.53 0.75
C ILE A 118 -3.28 1.80 1.09
N GLU A 119 -2.08 1.63 1.59
CA GLU A 119 -1.12 2.69 1.83
C GLU A 119 0.23 2.30 1.22
N VAL A 120 0.91 3.27 0.63
CA VAL A 120 2.30 3.09 0.19
C VAL A 120 3.18 3.99 1.03
N LYS A 121 4.15 3.40 1.70
CA LYS A 121 5.07 4.10 2.59
C LYS A 121 6.44 3.42 2.55
N ASP A 122 7.51 4.22 2.44
CA ASP A 122 8.90 3.75 2.46
C ASP A 122 9.18 2.64 1.43
N GLY A 123 8.57 2.75 0.23
CA GLY A 123 8.73 1.77 -0.85
C GLY A 123 7.96 0.46 -0.67
N LYS A 124 7.16 0.34 0.38
CA LYS A 124 6.30 -0.82 0.65
C LYS A 124 4.83 -0.44 0.49
N ALA A 125 4.01 -1.41 0.10
CA ALA A 125 2.56 -1.26 0.11
C ALA A 125 1.95 -2.14 1.21
N TYR A 126 0.98 -1.56 1.91
CA TYR A 126 0.26 -2.20 3.02
C TYR A 126 -1.22 -2.24 2.68
N LEU A 127 -1.79 -3.43 2.69
CA LEU A 127 -3.21 -3.66 2.45
C LEU A 127 -3.90 -3.95 3.78
N TYR A 128 -4.97 -3.23 4.06
CA TYR A 128 -5.69 -3.31 5.33
C TYR A 128 -7.16 -3.66 5.12
N GLY A 129 -7.75 -4.33 6.10
CA GLY A 129 -9.19 -4.47 6.22
C GLY A 129 -9.89 -3.16 6.62
N ALA A 130 -11.23 -3.20 6.74
CA ALA A 130 -12.06 -2.03 7.01
C ALA A 130 -11.66 -1.26 8.28
N ASN A 131 -11.46 -1.97 9.37
CA ASN A 131 -11.22 -1.39 10.69
C ASN A 131 -9.97 -2.00 11.36
N ASP A 132 -9.15 -2.70 10.61
CA ASP A 132 -7.97 -3.37 11.16
C ASP A 132 -6.77 -2.41 11.12
N PRO A 133 -6.12 -2.14 12.28
CA PRO A 133 -4.88 -1.38 12.31
C PRO A 133 -3.69 -2.18 11.78
N ALA A 134 -3.77 -3.51 11.76
CA ALA A 134 -2.74 -4.38 11.23
C ALA A 134 -2.92 -4.63 9.74
N ALA A 135 -1.82 -4.65 8.99
CA ALA A 135 -1.88 -4.96 7.56
C ALA A 135 -2.21 -6.44 7.34
N LEU A 136 -3.19 -6.71 6.46
CA LEU A 136 -3.50 -8.05 5.97
C LEU A 136 -2.38 -8.58 5.08
N LEU A 137 -1.82 -7.70 4.23
CA LEU A 137 -0.69 -8.00 3.36
C LEU A 137 0.33 -6.86 3.43
N THR A 138 1.60 -7.22 3.48
CA THR A 138 2.72 -6.30 3.26
C THR A 138 3.42 -6.69 1.97
N LEU A 139 3.56 -5.72 1.08
CA LEU A 139 4.15 -5.89 -0.24
C LEU A 139 5.44 -5.09 -0.34
N GLU A 140 6.42 -5.65 -1.04
CA GLU A 140 7.68 -5.00 -1.37
C GLU A 140 7.93 -5.06 -2.88
N ARG A 141 8.69 -4.13 -3.40
CA ARG A 141 9.14 -4.22 -4.80
C ARG A 141 10.06 -5.43 -4.93
N PRO A 142 9.96 -6.19 -6.06
CA PRO A 142 10.81 -7.34 -6.32
C PRO A 142 12.26 -6.94 -6.56
#